data_ca613d071aaa8e9dd8187d6d567902dc
#
_entry.id   ca613d071aaa8e9dd8187d6d567902dc
#
_cell.length_a   1.000
_cell.length_b   1.000
_cell.length_c   1.000
_cell.angle_alpha   90.00
_cell.angle_beta   90.00
_cell.angle_gamma   90.00
#
_symmetry.space_group_name_H-M   'P 1'
#
loop_
_entity.id
_entity.type
_entity.pdbx_description
1 polymer ?
#
loop_
_entity_poly.entity_id
_entity_poly.type
_entity_poly.pdbx_seq_one_letter_code
_entity_poly.pdbx_strand_id
1 'polypeptide(L)'
;MKKPLAYRMRPKYLNDVIGQLDLVGPTGFLTNCLSQDSLVSIVLFGPPGTGKTTIAEALANSMNCWYKKLNAVSITKQEINDTIEECKKHESAIIIIDEIHRLPKDKQDLLLPNLEDGTFYLIGATTANPMLALNPAIRSRTHLLEVKHLTTDETIIGLKRAIISPDGLDNKRKYT
;
A
#
# COMPACT_ATOMS: atom_id res chain seq x y z
N MET A 1 15.08 -17.94 13.98
CA MET A 1 14.14 -17.19 14.85
C MET A 1 12.79 -17.03 14.16
N LYS A 2 11.67 -17.35 14.84
CA LYS A 2 10.34 -17.07 14.26
C LYS A 2 10.06 -15.57 14.28
N LYS A 3 9.62 -15.00 13.16
CA LYS A 3 9.23 -13.59 13.07
C LYS A 3 8.07 -13.27 14.04
N PRO A 4 7.93 -12.03 14.55
CA PRO A 4 6.83 -11.64 15.45
C PRO A 4 5.46 -11.97 14.85
N LEU A 5 4.45 -12.22 15.71
CA LEU A 5 3.10 -12.59 15.29
C LEU A 5 2.50 -11.58 14.30
N ALA A 6 2.58 -10.29 14.63
CA ALA A 6 2.06 -9.23 13.76
C ALA A 6 2.70 -9.24 12.36
N TYR A 7 3.98 -9.61 12.25
CA TYR A 7 4.65 -9.74 10.94
C TYR A 7 4.13 -10.95 10.17
N ARG A 8 3.94 -12.09 10.84
CA ARG A 8 3.48 -13.34 10.20
C ARG A 8 2.04 -13.24 9.71
N MET A 9 1.20 -12.50 10.46
CA MET A 9 -0.22 -12.28 10.19
C MET A 9 -0.49 -11.09 9.25
N ARG A 10 0.57 -10.42 8.75
CA ARG A 10 0.38 -9.31 7.82
C ARG A 10 -0.29 -9.81 6.54
N PRO A 11 -1.37 -9.16 6.08
CA PRO A 11 -1.98 -9.45 4.79
C PRO A 11 -0.96 -9.53 3.65
N LYS A 12 -1.01 -10.60 2.88
CA LYS A 12 -0.14 -10.79 1.71
C LYS A 12 -0.85 -10.39 0.42
N TYR A 13 -2.16 -10.60 0.38
CA TYR A 13 -3.03 -10.29 -0.75
C TYR A 13 -4.19 -9.43 -0.30
N LEU A 14 -4.86 -8.78 -1.25
CA LEU A 14 -5.95 -7.86 -0.97
C LEU A 14 -7.10 -8.52 -0.20
N ASN A 15 -7.40 -9.79 -0.51
CA ASN A 15 -8.42 -10.58 0.17
C ASN A 15 -8.09 -10.93 1.63
N ASP A 16 -6.83 -10.75 2.05
CA ASP A 16 -6.43 -10.99 3.44
C ASP A 16 -6.67 -9.76 4.32
N VAL A 17 -6.90 -8.59 3.72
CA VAL A 17 -7.12 -7.33 4.45
C VAL A 17 -8.43 -7.40 5.20
N ILE A 18 -8.41 -6.98 6.46
CA ILE A 18 -9.58 -6.94 7.34
C ILE A 18 -10.12 -5.52 7.39
N GLY A 19 -11.44 -5.38 7.37
CA GLY A 19 -12.09 -4.09 7.35
C GLY A 19 -11.92 -3.36 6.01
N GLN A 20 -11.97 -2.02 6.05
CA GLN A 20 -11.78 -1.17 4.86
C GLN A 20 -12.72 -1.53 3.70
N LEU A 21 -14.00 -1.83 3.99
CA LEU A 21 -14.95 -2.35 3.00
C LEU A 21 -15.09 -1.45 1.77
N ASP A 22 -14.97 -0.13 1.94
CA ASP A 22 -15.00 0.84 0.84
C ASP A 22 -13.83 0.64 -0.15
N LEU A 23 -12.72 0.05 0.32
CA LEU A 23 -11.53 -0.17 -0.48
C LEU A 23 -11.42 -1.62 -0.98
N VAL A 24 -11.58 -2.58 -0.08
CA VAL A 24 -11.29 -4.00 -0.33
C VAL A 24 -12.52 -4.92 -0.22
N GLY A 25 -13.69 -4.38 0.07
CA GLY A 25 -14.95 -5.13 0.07
C GLY A 25 -15.33 -5.62 -1.34
N PRO A 26 -16.42 -6.39 -1.48
CA PRO A 26 -16.85 -6.95 -2.77
C PRO A 26 -17.06 -5.90 -3.88
N THR A 27 -17.45 -4.68 -3.52
CA THR A 27 -17.63 -3.53 -4.42
C THR A 27 -16.60 -2.43 -4.14
N GLY A 28 -15.55 -2.74 -3.40
CA GLY A 28 -14.52 -1.79 -3.01
C GLY A 28 -13.69 -1.32 -4.19
N PHE A 29 -13.14 -0.11 -4.09
CA PHE A 29 -12.38 0.51 -5.18
C PHE A 29 -11.21 -0.37 -5.65
N LEU A 30 -10.37 -0.88 -4.73
CA LEU A 30 -9.21 -1.70 -5.06
C LEU A 30 -9.60 -3.09 -5.58
N THR A 31 -10.71 -3.65 -5.08
CA THR A 31 -11.26 -4.91 -5.57
C THR A 31 -11.74 -4.77 -7.02
N ASN A 32 -12.38 -3.66 -7.34
CA ASN A 32 -12.79 -3.37 -8.71
C ASN A 32 -11.59 -3.17 -9.65
N CYS A 33 -10.56 -2.45 -9.22
CA CYS A 33 -9.31 -2.32 -9.98
C CYS A 33 -8.69 -3.71 -10.27
N LEU A 34 -8.61 -4.57 -9.26
CA LEU A 34 -8.09 -5.93 -9.41
C LEU A 34 -8.93 -6.78 -10.36
N SER A 35 -10.26 -6.72 -10.26
CA SER A 35 -11.16 -7.51 -11.11
C SER A 35 -11.12 -7.11 -12.58
N GLN A 36 -10.79 -5.85 -12.86
CA GLN A 36 -10.68 -5.30 -14.22
C GLN A 36 -9.25 -5.34 -14.76
N ASP A 37 -8.30 -5.87 -13.99
CA ASP A 37 -6.85 -5.81 -14.28
C ASP A 37 -6.40 -4.38 -14.64
N SER A 38 -6.96 -3.40 -13.94
CA SER A 38 -6.74 -1.98 -14.19
C SER A 38 -5.91 -1.35 -13.08
N LEU A 39 -4.63 -1.18 -13.35
CA LEU A 39 -3.74 -0.45 -12.45
C LEU A 39 -4.03 1.04 -12.50
N VAL A 40 -4.10 1.66 -11.34
CA VAL A 40 -4.23 3.11 -11.16
C VAL A 40 -3.29 3.59 -10.07
N SER A 41 -2.79 4.80 -10.21
CA SER A 41 -2.00 5.42 -9.16
C SER A 41 -2.89 5.93 -8.03
N ILE A 42 -2.49 5.63 -6.80
CA ILE A 42 -3.27 5.92 -5.59
C ILE A 42 -2.40 6.51 -4.48
N VAL A 43 -3.03 7.25 -3.59
CA VAL A 43 -2.44 7.66 -2.32
C VAL A 43 -3.37 7.22 -1.19
N LEU A 44 -2.89 6.31 -0.37
CA LEU A 44 -3.54 5.85 0.85
C LEU A 44 -3.23 6.82 1.99
N PHE A 45 -4.23 7.46 2.57
CA PHE A 45 -4.03 8.40 3.67
C PHE A 45 -4.91 8.04 4.87
N GLY A 46 -4.51 8.47 6.05
CA GLY A 46 -5.26 8.23 7.28
C GLY A 46 -4.35 8.05 8.51
N PRO A 47 -4.92 7.77 9.69
CA PRO A 47 -4.18 7.69 10.93
C PRO A 47 -3.03 6.69 10.90
N PRO A 48 -2.00 6.86 11.74
CA PRO A 48 -0.91 5.87 11.84
C PRO A 48 -1.44 4.52 12.32
N GLY A 49 -0.80 3.43 11.91
CA GLY A 49 -1.15 2.08 12.35
C GLY A 49 -2.40 1.48 11.68
N THR A 50 -3.02 2.13 10.70
CA THR A 50 -4.22 1.62 10.00
C THR A 50 -3.92 0.62 8.88
N GLY A 51 -2.65 0.33 8.61
CA GLY A 51 -2.26 -0.70 7.62
C GLY A 51 -2.06 -0.19 6.19
N LYS A 52 -1.92 1.12 5.95
CA LYS A 52 -1.72 1.72 4.61
C LYS A 52 -0.64 1.02 3.78
N THR A 53 0.56 0.91 4.34
CA THR A 53 1.69 0.25 3.66
C THR A 53 1.43 -1.24 3.42
N THR A 54 0.71 -1.89 4.34
CA THR A 54 0.31 -3.30 4.19
C THR A 54 -0.70 -3.47 3.04
N ILE A 55 -1.68 -2.57 2.93
CA ILE A 55 -2.66 -2.56 1.82
C ILE A 55 -1.94 -2.32 0.49
N ALA A 56 -0.97 -1.39 0.45
CA ALA A 56 -0.17 -1.13 -0.74
C ALA A 56 0.58 -2.37 -1.23
N GLU A 57 1.28 -3.06 -0.32
CA GLU A 57 1.99 -4.31 -0.64
C GLU A 57 1.03 -5.44 -1.04
N ALA A 58 -0.10 -5.57 -0.34
CA ALA A 58 -1.13 -6.58 -0.65
C ALA A 58 -1.76 -6.35 -2.03
N LEU A 59 -2.01 -5.10 -2.42
CA LEU A 59 -2.50 -4.75 -3.76
C LEU A 59 -1.48 -5.12 -4.83
N ALA A 60 -0.22 -4.72 -4.67
CA ALA A 60 0.84 -5.02 -5.62
C ALA A 60 1.03 -6.54 -5.81
N ASN A 61 0.99 -7.32 -4.72
CA ASN A 61 1.04 -8.78 -4.79
C ASN A 61 -0.20 -9.36 -5.50
N SER A 62 -1.39 -8.80 -5.27
CA SER A 62 -2.63 -9.27 -5.90
C SER A 62 -2.67 -9.00 -7.40
N MET A 63 -2.07 -7.90 -7.84
CA MET A 63 -1.93 -7.55 -9.27
C MET A 63 -0.84 -8.35 -9.98
N ASN A 64 -0.05 -9.14 -9.23
CA ASN A 64 1.06 -9.94 -9.77
C ASN A 64 2.05 -9.10 -10.59
N CYS A 65 2.24 -7.83 -10.21
CA CYS A 65 3.15 -6.89 -10.86
C CYS A 65 4.49 -6.83 -10.12
N TRP A 66 5.53 -6.47 -10.86
CA TRP A 66 6.78 -6.09 -10.23
C TRP A 66 6.57 -4.81 -9.39
N TYR A 67 7.09 -4.80 -8.17
CA TYR A 67 7.04 -3.58 -7.38
C TYR A 67 8.31 -3.35 -6.56
N LYS A 68 8.58 -2.09 -6.30
CA LYS A 68 9.64 -1.66 -5.38
C LYS A 68 9.09 -0.71 -4.33
N LYS A 69 9.47 -0.97 -3.08
CA LYS A 69 9.13 -0.11 -1.96
C LYS A 69 10.28 0.83 -1.65
N LEU A 70 9.96 2.10 -1.53
CA LEU A 70 10.88 3.18 -1.24
C LEU A 70 10.47 3.91 0.04
N ASN A 71 11.46 4.42 0.78
CA ASN A 71 11.21 5.24 1.95
C ASN A 71 11.50 6.71 1.63
N ALA A 72 10.47 7.56 1.69
CA ALA A 72 10.57 8.98 1.36
C ALA A 72 11.63 9.74 2.16
N VAL A 73 11.93 9.29 3.38
CA VAL A 73 12.88 9.97 4.28
C VAL A 73 14.33 9.77 3.83
N SER A 74 14.68 8.56 3.38
CA SER A 74 16.06 8.17 3.09
C SER A 74 16.41 8.12 1.61
N ILE A 75 15.40 8.10 0.72
CA ILE A 75 15.63 7.94 -0.71
C ILE A 75 16.47 9.07 -1.32
N THR A 76 17.42 8.70 -2.17
CA THR A 76 18.23 9.64 -2.97
C THR A 76 17.62 9.85 -4.35
N LYS A 77 18.01 10.94 -5.04
CA LYS A 77 17.63 11.17 -6.46
C LYS A 77 18.13 10.05 -7.37
N GLN A 78 19.33 9.55 -7.12
CA GLN A 78 19.90 8.43 -7.86
C GLN A 78 19.05 7.17 -7.72
N GLU A 79 18.64 6.84 -6.49
CA GLU A 79 17.78 5.67 -6.22
C GLU A 79 16.42 5.78 -6.90
N ILE A 80 15.84 7.00 -7.00
CA ILE A 80 14.61 7.25 -7.75
C ILE A 80 14.84 6.94 -9.24
N ASN A 81 15.89 7.50 -9.84
CA ASN A 81 16.21 7.29 -11.26
C ASN A 81 16.49 5.81 -11.56
N ASP A 82 17.30 5.15 -10.74
CA ASP A 82 17.59 3.71 -10.89
C ASP A 82 16.32 2.87 -10.80
N THR A 83 15.39 3.26 -9.92
CA THR A 83 14.11 2.56 -9.79
C THR A 83 13.23 2.78 -11.01
N ILE A 84 13.18 3.99 -11.56
CA ILE A 84 12.44 4.29 -12.79
C ILE A 84 13.01 3.49 -13.98
N GLU A 85 14.33 3.43 -14.11
CA GLU A 85 14.97 2.62 -15.17
C GLU A 85 14.68 1.12 -15.00
N GLU A 86 14.55 0.63 -13.75
CA GLU A 86 14.13 -0.73 -13.51
C GLU A 86 12.65 -0.96 -13.89
N CYS A 87 11.76 0.00 -13.61
CA CYS A 87 10.35 -0.10 -14.01
C CYS A 87 10.19 -0.30 -15.53
N LYS A 88 11.00 0.34 -16.35
CA LYS A 88 10.96 0.22 -17.83
C LYS A 88 11.24 -1.17 -18.36
N LYS A 89 11.78 -2.07 -17.53
CA LYS A 89 12.06 -3.47 -17.92
C LYS A 89 10.86 -4.40 -17.73
N HIS A 90 9.78 -3.89 -17.13
CA HIS A 90 8.59 -4.66 -16.81
C HIS A 90 7.40 -4.13 -17.58
N GLU A 91 6.48 -5.01 -17.97
CA GLU A 91 5.23 -4.64 -18.65
C GLU A 91 4.35 -3.75 -17.75
N SER A 92 4.35 -4.04 -16.46
CA SER A 92 3.67 -3.24 -15.44
C SER A 92 4.52 -3.19 -14.18
N ALA A 93 4.70 -1.99 -13.65
CA ALA A 93 5.51 -1.75 -12.46
C ALA A 93 4.79 -0.85 -11.47
N ILE A 94 5.00 -1.12 -10.18
CA ILE A 94 4.46 -0.31 -9.09
C ILE A 94 5.61 0.23 -8.24
N ILE A 95 5.58 1.53 -7.96
CA ILE A 95 6.45 2.13 -6.94
C ILE A 95 5.60 2.44 -5.71
N ILE A 96 5.93 1.80 -4.59
CA ILE A 96 5.33 2.08 -3.28
C ILE A 96 6.21 3.06 -2.53
N ILE A 97 5.67 4.23 -2.16
CA ILE A 97 6.40 5.22 -1.36
C ILE A 97 5.72 5.39 -0.01
N ASP A 98 6.40 4.93 1.04
CA ASP A 98 5.94 5.10 2.40
C ASP A 98 6.28 6.51 2.91
N GLU A 99 5.34 7.12 3.66
CA GLU A 99 5.40 8.51 4.14
C GLU A 99 5.69 9.52 3.02
N ILE A 100 5.00 9.37 1.90
CA ILE A 100 5.23 10.16 0.67
C ILE A 100 5.22 11.68 0.90
N HIS A 101 4.51 12.17 1.94
CA HIS A 101 4.50 13.57 2.32
C HIS A 101 5.88 14.11 2.76
N ARG A 102 6.80 13.22 3.12
CA ARG A 102 8.19 13.57 3.48
C ARG A 102 9.13 13.64 2.29
N LEU A 103 8.65 13.25 1.11
CA LEU A 103 9.44 13.37 -0.10
C LEU A 103 9.57 14.84 -0.51
N PRO A 104 10.80 15.41 -0.60
CA PRO A 104 11.00 16.79 -1.04
C PRO A 104 10.38 17.04 -2.42
N LYS A 105 9.94 18.28 -2.68
CA LYS A 105 9.27 18.65 -3.93
C LYS A 105 10.11 18.32 -5.17
N ASP A 106 11.39 18.62 -5.14
CA ASP A 106 12.32 18.32 -6.24
C ASP A 106 12.46 16.82 -6.54
N LYS A 107 12.25 15.95 -5.53
CA LYS A 107 12.18 14.50 -5.72
C LYS A 107 10.79 14.05 -6.19
N GLN A 108 9.71 14.71 -5.74
CA GLN A 108 8.39 14.49 -6.30
C GLN A 108 8.33 14.82 -7.79
N ASP A 109 8.99 15.90 -8.20
CA ASP A 109 9.03 16.34 -9.61
C ASP A 109 9.75 15.33 -10.51
N LEU A 110 10.72 14.56 -9.99
CA LEU A 110 11.37 13.47 -10.74
C LEU A 110 10.43 12.32 -11.12
N LEU A 111 9.38 12.10 -10.31
CA LEU A 111 8.41 11.05 -10.56
C LEU A 111 7.40 11.42 -11.65
N LEU A 112 7.11 12.71 -11.82
CA LEU A 112 5.99 13.19 -12.63
C LEU A 112 6.02 12.75 -14.10
N PRO A 113 7.11 12.89 -14.85
CA PRO A 113 7.13 12.52 -16.27
C PRO A 113 6.77 11.05 -16.49
N ASN A 114 7.33 10.16 -15.67
CA ASN A 114 7.15 8.73 -15.79
C ASN A 114 5.83 8.22 -15.16
N LEU A 115 5.22 9.04 -14.30
CA LEU A 115 3.87 8.82 -13.81
C LEU A 115 2.82 9.22 -14.86
N GLU A 116 3.14 10.25 -15.67
CA GLU A 116 2.27 10.72 -16.75
C GLU A 116 2.25 9.78 -17.95
N ASP A 117 3.41 9.23 -18.32
CA ASP A 117 3.54 8.32 -19.45
C ASP A 117 3.21 6.85 -19.12
N GLY A 118 2.92 6.56 -17.83
CA GLY A 118 2.55 5.22 -17.39
C GLY A 118 3.73 4.25 -17.25
N THR A 119 4.97 4.72 -17.19
CA THR A 119 6.15 3.87 -16.93
C THR A 119 5.99 3.07 -15.63
N PHE A 120 5.31 3.64 -14.63
CA PHE A 120 4.94 2.96 -13.40
C PHE A 120 3.64 3.51 -12.82
N TYR A 121 3.03 2.74 -11.92
CA TYR A 121 1.93 3.19 -11.08
C TYR A 121 2.43 3.51 -9.67
N LEU A 122 1.99 4.63 -9.12
CA LEU A 122 2.39 5.08 -7.79
C LEU A 122 1.39 4.62 -6.74
N ILE A 123 1.87 3.98 -5.67
CA ILE A 123 1.10 3.79 -4.44
C ILE A 123 1.78 4.56 -3.31
N GLY A 124 1.28 5.73 -3.01
CA GLY A 124 1.74 6.52 -1.86
C GLY A 124 1.03 6.11 -0.58
N ALA A 125 1.74 6.12 0.55
CA ALA A 125 1.15 6.02 1.88
C ALA A 125 1.52 7.26 2.69
N THR A 126 0.55 7.84 3.41
CA THR A 126 0.80 9.04 4.22
C THR A 126 -0.12 9.12 5.44
N THR A 127 0.40 9.66 6.54
CA THR A 127 -0.39 10.04 7.72
C THR A 127 -0.85 11.50 7.67
N ALA A 128 -0.29 12.30 6.76
CA ALA A 128 -0.65 13.70 6.58
C ALA A 128 -1.86 13.87 5.64
N ASN A 129 -2.53 15.01 5.74
CA ASN A 129 -3.56 15.36 4.76
C ASN A 129 -2.93 15.54 3.37
N PRO A 130 -3.27 14.68 2.39
CA PRO A 130 -2.64 14.72 1.07
C PRO A 130 -2.93 16.01 0.30
N MET A 131 -4.04 16.68 0.61
CA MET A 131 -4.40 17.96 -0.03
C MET A 131 -3.42 19.08 0.28
N LEU A 132 -2.75 19.00 1.43
CA LEU A 132 -1.79 20.01 1.89
C LEU A 132 -0.33 19.57 1.69
N ALA A 133 -0.08 18.27 1.80
CA ALA A 133 1.27 17.73 1.91
C ALA A 133 1.88 17.28 0.57
N LEU A 134 1.06 17.02 -0.44
CA LEU A 134 1.54 16.54 -1.75
C LEU A 134 1.55 17.63 -2.80
N ASN A 135 2.48 17.49 -3.75
CA ASN A 135 2.51 18.30 -4.96
C ASN A 135 1.15 18.20 -5.70
N PRO A 136 0.52 19.33 -6.08
CA PRO A 136 -0.73 19.32 -6.85
C PRO A 136 -0.68 18.44 -8.10
N ALA A 137 0.48 18.37 -8.77
CA ALA A 137 0.65 17.55 -9.96
C ALA A 137 0.58 16.05 -9.67
N ILE A 138 1.10 15.57 -8.52
CA ILE A 138 0.91 14.18 -8.07
C ILE A 138 -0.55 13.93 -7.72
N ARG A 139 -1.19 14.85 -6.97
CA ARG A 139 -2.60 14.70 -6.57
C ARG A 139 -3.55 14.58 -7.77
N SER A 140 -3.32 15.35 -8.82
CA SER A 140 -4.17 15.31 -10.02
C SER A 140 -4.06 14.01 -10.82
N ARG A 141 -3.03 13.19 -10.54
CA ARG A 141 -2.73 11.91 -11.21
C ARG A 141 -2.94 10.69 -10.33
N THR A 142 -3.44 10.89 -9.13
CA THR A 142 -3.65 9.82 -8.17
C THR A 142 -5.06 9.86 -7.56
N HIS A 143 -5.63 8.70 -7.26
CA HIS A 143 -6.84 8.61 -6.45
C HIS A 143 -6.48 8.68 -4.97
N LEU A 144 -7.12 9.57 -4.23
CA LEU A 144 -6.90 9.72 -2.79
C LEU A 144 -7.88 8.81 -2.05
N LEU A 145 -7.37 7.83 -1.33
CA LEU A 145 -8.18 6.80 -0.65
C LEU A 145 -7.91 6.84 0.86
N GLU A 146 -8.95 7.07 1.63
CA GLU A 146 -8.86 7.10 3.08
C GLU A 146 -8.81 5.68 3.67
N VAL A 147 -7.87 5.44 4.57
CA VAL A 147 -7.76 4.20 5.35
C VAL A 147 -8.13 4.51 6.79
N LYS A 148 -9.20 3.91 7.27
CA LYS A 148 -9.80 4.17 8.58
C LYS A 148 -9.26 3.21 9.65
N HIS A 149 -9.44 3.54 10.93
CA HIS A 149 -9.24 2.57 12.00
C HIS A 149 -10.20 1.40 11.85
N LEU A 150 -9.74 0.21 12.24
CA LEU A 150 -10.63 -0.94 12.36
C LEU A 150 -11.65 -0.72 13.48
N THR A 151 -12.86 -1.16 13.26
CA THR A 151 -13.88 -1.25 14.29
C THR A 151 -13.52 -2.35 15.30
N THR A 152 -14.21 -2.38 16.44
CA THR A 152 -14.06 -3.45 17.43
C THR A 152 -14.33 -4.83 16.81
N ASP A 153 -15.39 -4.96 16.02
CA ASP A 153 -15.77 -6.23 15.39
C ASP A 153 -14.73 -6.70 14.38
N GLU A 154 -14.21 -5.79 13.55
CA GLU A 154 -13.13 -6.08 12.60
C GLU A 154 -11.83 -6.49 13.32
N THR A 155 -11.53 -5.85 14.45
CA THR A 155 -10.39 -6.22 15.29
C THR A 155 -10.57 -7.63 15.87
N ILE A 156 -11.77 -7.98 16.34
CA ILE A 156 -12.10 -9.33 16.83
C ILE A 156 -11.92 -10.37 15.72
N ILE A 157 -12.33 -10.07 14.49
CA ILE A 157 -12.12 -10.95 13.34
C ILE A 157 -10.61 -11.19 13.14
N GLY A 158 -9.80 -10.15 13.21
CA GLY A 158 -8.34 -10.24 13.10
C GLY A 158 -7.71 -11.11 14.19
N LEU A 159 -8.13 -10.92 15.44
CA LEU A 159 -7.65 -11.70 16.56
C LEU A 159 -8.04 -13.19 16.44
N LYS A 160 -9.28 -13.49 16.07
CA LYS A 160 -9.75 -14.87 15.83
C LYS A 160 -8.93 -15.53 14.71
N ARG A 161 -8.68 -14.82 13.61
CA ARG A 161 -7.83 -15.31 12.52
C ARG A 161 -6.40 -15.61 13.02
N ALA A 162 -5.82 -14.74 13.84
CA ALA A 162 -4.48 -14.93 14.40
C ALA A 162 -4.40 -16.15 15.34
N ILE A 163 -5.47 -16.48 16.05
CA ILE A 163 -5.52 -17.67 16.92
C ILE A 163 -5.54 -18.96 16.11
N ILE A 164 -6.34 -19.01 15.05
CA ILE A 164 -6.61 -20.23 14.27
C ILE A 164 -5.52 -20.50 13.23
N SER A 165 -4.97 -19.44 12.61
CA SER A 165 -4.05 -19.56 11.49
C SER A 165 -2.77 -20.33 11.82
N PRO A 166 -2.28 -21.20 10.92
CA PRO A 166 -0.96 -21.83 11.04
C PRO A 166 0.19 -20.80 11.08
N ASP A 167 0.05 -19.68 10.39
CA ASP A 167 0.97 -18.53 10.45
C ASP A 167 0.82 -17.75 11.77
N GLY A 168 -0.29 -17.94 12.47
CA GLY A 168 -0.60 -17.34 13.76
C GLY A 168 -0.16 -18.18 14.95
N LEU A 169 -1.12 -18.49 15.81
CA LEU A 169 -0.92 -19.27 17.06
C LEU A 169 -1.27 -20.75 16.90
N ASP A 170 -1.88 -21.13 15.77
CA ASP A 170 -2.18 -22.52 15.36
C ASP A 170 -2.95 -23.30 16.45
N ASN A 171 -3.87 -22.65 17.14
CA ASN A 171 -4.64 -23.19 18.28
C ASN A 171 -3.79 -23.88 19.38
N LYS A 172 -2.47 -23.65 19.40
CA LYS A 172 -1.56 -24.34 20.32
C LYS A 172 -1.64 -23.87 21.77
N ARG A 173 -2.40 -22.81 22.04
CA ARG A 173 -2.63 -22.30 23.40
C ARG A 173 -4.12 -22.15 23.65
N LYS A 174 -4.60 -22.69 24.77
CA LYS A 174 -5.91 -22.33 25.30
C LYS A 174 -5.79 -20.91 25.87
N TYR A 175 -6.54 -19.97 25.31
CA TYR A 175 -6.67 -18.62 25.83
C TYR A 175 -7.90 -18.58 26.70
N THR A 176 -7.71 -18.39 28.00
CA THR A 176 -8.76 -18.13 28.97
C THR A 176 -9.03 -16.63 29.03
#